data_c3bd16f6217238594cd1ad2541dafa91
#
_entry.id   c3bd16f6217238594cd1ad2541dafa91
#
_cell.length_a   1.000
_cell.length_b   1.000
_cell.length_c   1.000
_cell.angle_alpha   90.00
_cell.angle_beta   90.00
_cell.angle_gamma   90.00
#
_symmetry.space_group_name_H-M   'P 1'
#
loop_
_entity.id
_entity.type
_entity.pdbx_description
1 polymer ?
#
loop_
_entity_poly.entity_id
_entity_poly.type
_entity_poly.pdbx_seq_one_letter_code
_entity_poly.pdbx_strand_id
1 'polypeptide(L)'
;MKKIQYVKLVGLLTILLFLNISCKDDDTLLRGSGITEQSWSTNQTYFASAEQTLTFTFTTLSSWTAQNSSTALLSLDNTAGNSGENTIKVTVHKSSQEQGTITIKVNGYSSASNIKIQLSDDDVQGYEINYSVDQYLREKYLWNDDYKLLTPNFRQAYDEFLRNTLLSMTTNTLDKKRNSNGTYSLFSFIQKLDPDLQTSRSAKEKKTLEYNYGFVNFIAVGNRNTSNYGLVIQGVHKGSSADKEGLKRGMEITEIDNQRITTANVQACYSKLIKPSSPTSIKVKDKDGKVYTINSGPIYANPIIHHQVKEKIGYLVYSAFESGFDQELFDVFKEFKSQNITELILDLRYNGGGDVTSANLMSSCIAGDFCVDKTFASYRYNDERMKALGNQRPIQKFAYSQYDNLSTSLSAGGLKLQKIYCLVTDDSASASELVINALRGIDIEVILIGTTTHGKNVGMEGVELTAGTDKYLLFLSLSKHTMPKVLETSKTVLHPITR
;
A
#
# COMPACT_ATOMS: atom_id res chain seq x y z
N MET A 1 -40.50 21.73 -26.53
CA MET A 1 -40.02 22.89 -27.33
C MET A 1 -39.30 23.84 -26.39
N LYS A 2 -38.19 24.35 -26.84
CA LYS A 2 -37.17 25.27 -26.29
C LYS A 2 -36.03 24.60 -25.56
N LYS A 3 -34.95 24.38 -26.35
CA LYS A 3 -33.57 24.17 -25.92
C LYS A 3 -33.05 25.47 -25.31
N ILE A 4 -32.42 25.36 -24.13
CA ILE A 4 -31.59 26.42 -23.58
C ILE A 4 -30.13 26.01 -23.75
N GLN A 5 -29.42 26.72 -24.63
CA GLN A 5 -27.99 26.65 -24.82
C GLN A 5 -27.30 27.40 -23.62
N TYR A 6 -26.36 26.74 -22.96
CA TYR A 6 -25.44 27.43 -22.06
C TYR A 6 -24.23 27.92 -22.86
N VAL A 7 -24.15 29.25 -22.96
CA VAL A 7 -22.99 29.97 -23.49
C VAL A 7 -21.94 30.02 -22.39
N LYS A 8 -20.75 29.50 -22.69
CA LYS A 8 -19.57 29.70 -21.86
C LYS A 8 -19.11 31.15 -21.96
N LEU A 9 -19.26 31.92 -20.91
CA LEU A 9 -18.69 33.26 -20.78
C LEU A 9 -17.28 33.15 -20.21
N VAL A 10 -16.27 33.30 -21.07
CA VAL A 10 -14.88 33.51 -20.65
C VAL A 10 -14.76 34.99 -20.28
N GLY A 11 -14.76 35.27 -19.00
CA GLY A 11 -14.53 36.61 -18.46
C GLY A 11 -13.04 36.93 -18.42
N LEU A 12 -12.56 37.68 -19.35
CA LEU A 12 -11.25 38.35 -19.33
C LEU A 12 -11.32 39.49 -18.32
N LEU A 13 -10.80 39.30 -17.11
CA LEU A 13 -10.70 40.36 -16.08
C LEU A 13 -9.40 41.13 -16.29
N THR A 14 -9.44 42.19 -17.09
CA THR A 14 -8.41 43.22 -17.16
C THR A 14 -8.50 44.11 -15.93
N ILE A 15 -7.60 43.89 -14.99
CA ILE A 15 -7.43 44.82 -13.84
C ILE A 15 -6.54 45.97 -14.30
N LEU A 16 -7.13 47.12 -14.57
CA LEU A 16 -6.40 48.39 -14.66
C LEU A 16 -5.98 48.79 -13.24
N LEU A 17 -4.70 48.70 -12.94
CA LEU A 17 -4.09 49.30 -11.76
C LEU A 17 -3.73 50.74 -12.08
N PHE A 18 -4.45 51.69 -11.43
CA PHE A 18 -4.03 53.08 -11.37
C PHE A 18 -2.76 53.17 -10.53
N LEU A 19 -1.65 53.52 -11.14
CA LEU A 19 -0.43 53.87 -10.46
C LEU A 19 -0.53 55.29 -9.92
N ASN A 20 -0.76 55.40 -8.60
CA ASN A 20 -0.41 56.63 -7.87
C ASN A 20 1.07 56.54 -7.54
N ILE A 21 1.89 57.25 -8.31
CA ILE A 21 3.32 57.43 -8.00
C ILE A 21 3.41 58.47 -6.89
N SER A 22 3.62 58.00 -5.68
CA SER A 22 4.14 58.80 -4.57
C SER A 22 5.53 58.28 -4.28
N CYS A 23 6.56 59.06 -4.63
CA CYS A 23 7.93 58.82 -4.21
C CYS A 23 8.01 58.90 -2.69
N LYS A 24 8.22 57.77 -2.04
CA LYS A 24 8.92 57.65 -0.77
C LYS A 24 9.72 56.37 -0.84
N ASP A 25 11.01 56.49 -0.56
CA ASP A 25 11.97 55.38 -0.40
C ASP A 25 11.49 54.46 0.73
N ASP A 26 10.85 53.37 0.34
CA ASP A 26 10.68 52.20 1.17
C ASP A 26 10.81 50.99 0.24
N ASP A 27 11.91 50.23 0.39
CA ASP A 27 12.20 48.97 -0.28
C ASP A 27 11.17 47.87 0.10
N THR A 28 9.89 48.05 -0.21
CA THR A 28 8.84 47.06 -0.02
C THR A 28 8.89 46.05 -1.15
N LEU A 29 9.54 44.90 -0.90
CA LEU A 29 9.58 43.78 -1.81
C LEU A 29 8.14 43.26 -2.11
N LEU A 30 7.84 43.00 -3.38
CA LEU A 30 6.60 42.37 -3.78
C LEU A 30 6.52 40.94 -3.23
N ARG A 31 5.32 40.51 -2.82
CA ARG A 31 5.14 39.14 -2.31
C ARG A 31 5.28 38.12 -3.44
N GLY A 32 5.88 36.96 -3.12
CA GLY A 32 6.10 35.86 -4.06
C GLY A 32 7.50 35.81 -4.62
N SER A 33 7.74 34.89 -5.57
CA SER A 33 9.07 34.66 -6.18
C SER A 33 9.36 35.51 -7.40
N GLY A 34 8.33 36.14 -8.01
CA GLY A 34 8.43 36.83 -9.29
C GLY A 34 8.65 35.91 -10.50
N ILE A 35 8.53 34.59 -10.34
CA ILE A 35 8.56 33.58 -11.38
C ILE A 35 7.14 33.19 -11.71
N THR A 36 6.72 33.31 -12.97
CA THR A 36 5.35 32.99 -13.45
C THR A 36 5.23 31.57 -13.96
N GLU A 37 6.30 31.05 -14.55
CA GLU A 37 6.40 29.69 -15.07
C GLU A 37 7.77 29.12 -14.77
N GLN A 38 7.85 27.84 -14.44
CA GLN A 38 9.13 27.16 -14.21
C GLN A 38 9.03 25.66 -14.54
N SER A 39 10.10 25.11 -15.10
CA SER A 39 10.21 23.69 -15.46
C SER A 39 10.50 22.75 -14.30
N TRP A 40 10.63 23.26 -13.09
CA TRP A 40 10.94 22.46 -11.90
C TRP A 40 9.91 22.61 -10.79
N SER A 41 9.91 21.63 -9.89
CA SER A 41 9.17 21.69 -8.63
C SER A 41 10.14 22.02 -7.48
N THR A 42 9.79 22.98 -6.65
CA THR A 42 10.59 23.37 -5.46
C THR A 42 10.65 22.27 -4.40
N ASN A 43 9.76 21.30 -4.47
CA ASN A 43 9.68 20.15 -3.55
C ASN A 43 10.37 18.90 -4.11
N GLN A 44 10.90 18.96 -5.32
CA GLN A 44 11.57 17.84 -5.98
C GLN A 44 13.09 17.98 -5.90
N THR A 45 13.80 16.87 -5.71
CA THR A 45 15.23 16.77 -5.91
C THR A 45 15.50 16.15 -7.28
N TYR A 46 16.40 16.78 -8.05
CA TYR A 46 16.82 16.32 -9.37
C TYR A 46 18.13 15.56 -9.23
N PHE A 47 18.16 14.34 -9.76
CA PHE A 47 19.35 13.50 -9.75
C PHE A 47 20.10 13.66 -11.06
N ALA A 48 21.43 13.70 -10.98
CA ALA A 48 22.29 13.76 -12.14
C ALA A 48 23.63 13.09 -11.86
N SER A 49 24.14 12.37 -12.87
CA SER A 49 25.48 11.80 -12.83
C SER A 49 26.56 12.88 -12.93
N ALA A 50 27.77 12.55 -12.51
CA ALA A 50 28.91 13.43 -12.74
C ALA A 50 29.05 13.75 -14.24
N GLU A 51 29.35 15.02 -14.56
CA GLU A 51 29.50 15.62 -15.89
C GLU A 51 28.17 15.66 -16.70
N GLN A 52 27.02 15.33 -16.11
CA GLN A 52 25.71 15.54 -16.72
C GLN A 52 25.32 17.01 -16.62
N THR A 53 24.65 17.52 -17.68
CA THR A 53 24.06 18.86 -17.70
C THR A 53 22.56 18.80 -17.69
N LEU A 54 21.95 19.42 -16.68
CA LEU A 54 20.50 19.62 -16.57
C LEU A 54 20.12 20.99 -17.12
N THR A 55 18.96 21.11 -17.75
CA THR A 55 18.44 22.36 -18.31
C THR A 55 17.13 22.72 -17.62
N PHE A 56 17.05 23.94 -17.10
CA PHE A 56 15.85 24.47 -16.47
C PHE A 56 15.39 25.74 -17.19
N THR A 57 14.10 25.84 -17.49
CA THR A 57 13.47 26.99 -18.12
C THR A 57 12.50 27.69 -17.18
N PHE A 58 12.42 28.99 -17.24
CA PHE A 58 11.54 29.78 -16.40
C PHE A 58 11.26 31.16 -16.97
N THR A 59 10.15 31.76 -16.55
CA THR A 59 9.75 33.11 -16.94
C THR A 59 9.72 34.02 -15.74
N THR A 60 10.38 35.18 -15.80
CA THR A 60 10.48 36.14 -14.70
C THR A 60 9.85 37.48 -15.03
N LEU A 61 9.31 38.15 -14.01
CA LEU A 61 8.69 39.48 -14.13
C LEU A 61 9.71 40.64 -14.05
N SER A 62 10.91 40.38 -13.58
CA SER A 62 12.01 41.37 -13.49
C SER A 62 13.36 40.65 -13.72
N SER A 63 14.46 41.39 -13.69
CA SER A 63 15.78 40.81 -13.73
C SER A 63 16.02 39.85 -12.56
N TRP A 64 16.84 38.84 -12.76
CA TRP A 64 17.04 37.77 -11.78
C TRP A 64 18.52 37.47 -11.59
N THR A 65 18.83 36.82 -10.46
CA THR A 65 20.16 36.27 -10.16
C THR A 65 20.02 34.83 -9.67
N ALA A 66 21.02 34.00 -9.94
CA ALA A 66 21.13 32.64 -9.41
C ALA A 66 22.37 32.49 -8.54
N GLN A 67 22.20 31.85 -7.39
CA GLN A 67 23.27 31.47 -6.48
C GLN A 67 23.36 29.96 -6.37
N ASN A 68 24.56 29.46 -6.25
CA ASN A 68 24.89 28.05 -6.13
C ASN A 68 25.44 27.76 -4.73
N SER A 69 24.84 26.86 -4.00
CA SER A 69 25.28 26.47 -2.65
C SER A 69 26.56 25.61 -2.64
N SER A 70 26.94 25.04 -3.78
CA SER A 70 28.12 24.15 -3.91
C SER A 70 28.78 24.30 -5.26
N THR A 71 29.77 25.18 -5.33
CA THR A 71 30.58 25.42 -6.54
C THR A 71 31.51 24.26 -6.89
N ALA A 72 31.78 23.35 -5.95
CA ALA A 72 32.53 22.12 -6.22
C ALA A 72 31.70 21.06 -6.92
N LEU A 73 30.39 21.07 -6.67
CA LEU A 73 29.44 20.09 -7.24
C LEU A 73 28.78 20.63 -8.50
N LEU A 74 28.38 21.90 -8.52
CA LEU A 74 27.51 22.47 -9.55
C LEU A 74 28.19 23.66 -10.22
N SER A 75 28.11 23.76 -11.54
CA SER A 75 28.42 24.97 -12.28
C SER A 75 27.20 25.40 -13.13
N LEU A 76 27.09 26.73 -13.29
CA LEU A 76 25.99 27.36 -14.03
C LEU A 76 26.53 28.03 -15.26
N ASP A 77 25.83 27.92 -16.38
CA ASP A 77 26.15 28.68 -17.60
C ASP A 77 25.78 30.17 -17.48
N ASN A 78 24.72 30.46 -16.69
CA ASN A 78 24.26 31.82 -16.42
C ASN A 78 23.90 31.98 -14.93
N THR A 79 24.32 33.11 -14.36
CA THR A 79 24.04 33.47 -12.96
C THR A 79 23.13 34.69 -12.83
N ALA A 80 22.74 35.33 -13.94
CA ALA A 80 21.81 36.46 -13.96
C ALA A 80 21.20 36.62 -15.35
N GLY A 81 20.05 37.31 -15.41
CA GLY A 81 19.35 37.60 -16.67
C GLY A 81 18.29 38.68 -16.50
N ASN A 82 17.62 38.99 -17.61
CA ASN A 82 16.55 39.98 -17.69
C ASN A 82 15.17 39.33 -17.46
N SER A 83 14.13 40.15 -17.37
CA SER A 83 12.74 39.69 -17.38
C SER A 83 12.39 38.97 -18.69
N GLY A 84 11.40 38.07 -18.60
CA GLY A 84 10.93 37.23 -19.71
C GLY A 84 11.35 35.77 -19.58
N GLU A 85 11.36 35.05 -20.69
CA GLU A 85 11.77 33.63 -20.73
C GLU A 85 13.28 33.49 -20.58
N ASN A 86 13.69 32.58 -19.73
CA ASN A 86 15.08 32.33 -19.38
C ASN A 86 15.36 30.83 -19.36
N THR A 87 16.61 30.49 -19.59
CA THR A 87 17.13 29.11 -19.47
C THR A 87 18.44 29.16 -18.67
N ILE A 88 18.59 28.21 -17.77
CA ILE A 88 19.84 27.99 -17.02
C ILE A 88 20.25 26.52 -17.23
N LYS A 89 21.53 26.31 -17.55
CA LYS A 89 22.11 24.97 -17.62
C LYS A 89 23.03 24.76 -16.42
N VAL A 90 22.83 23.64 -15.77
CA VAL A 90 23.55 23.24 -14.57
C VAL A 90 24.35 22.00 -14.88
N THR A 91 25.67 22.09 -14.87
CA THR A 91 26.55 20.93 -14.99
C THR A 91 26.91 20.42 -13.60
N VAL A 92 26.75 19.14 -13.40
CA VAL A 92 27.06 18.45 -12.14
C VAL A 92 28.46 17.87 -12.25
N HIS A 93 29.33 18.16 -11.30
CA HIS A 93 30.70 17.68 -11.30
C HIS A 93 30.92 16.59 -10.25
N LYS A 94 31.93 15.74 -10.48
CA LYS A 94 32.37 14.77 -9.49
C LYS A 94 32.87 15.49 -8.24
N SER A 95 32.25 15.25 -7.10
CA SER A 95 32.54 15.95 -5.84
C SER A 95 32.35 15.01 -4.65
N SER A 96 33.03 15.30 -3.55
CA SER A 96 32.74 14.70 -2.24
C SER A 96 31.49 15.28 -1.60
N GLN A 97 31.00 16.41 -2.09
CA GLN A 97 29.70 16.97 -1.74
C GLN A 97 28.68 16.43 -2.71
N GLU A 98 27.69 15.70 -2.20
CA GLU A 98 26.72 14.98 -3.01
C GLU A 98 25.43 15.79 -3.28
N GLN A 99 25.22 16.91 -2.58
CA GLN A 99 24.04 17.77 -2.75
C GLN A 99 24.41 19.23 -2.99
N GLY A 100 23.62 19.87 -3.85
CA GLY A 100 23.69 21.31 -4.08
C GLY A 100 22.30 21.90 -4.34
N THR A 101 22.17 23.20 -4.06
CA THR A 101 20.95 23.95 -4.32
C THR A 101 21.28 25.18 -5.14
N ILE A 102 20.50 25.40 -6.20
CA ILE A 102 20.51 26.63 -6.96
C ILE A 102 19.32 27.46 -6.50
N THR A 103 19.61 28.67 -6.04
CA THR A 103 18.61 29.62 -5.57
C THR A 103 18.45 30.74 -6.60
N ILE A 104 17.27 30.85 -7.20
CA ILE A 104 16.95 31.92 -8.16
C ILE A 104 16.14 32.99 -7.43
N LYS A 105 16.63 34.22 -7.48
CA LYS A 105 16.02 35.40 -6.87
C LYS A 105 15.69 36.44 -7.94
N VAL A 106 14.46 36.88 -8.00
CA VAL A 106 13.97 37.92 -8.91
C VAL A 106 13.99 39.27 -8.18
N ASN A 107 14.54 40.29 -8.81
CA ASN A 107 14.67 41.64 -8.22
C ASN A 107 13.30 42.24 -7.92
N GLY A 108 13.15 42.82 -6.73
CA GLY A 108 11.89 43.39 -6.24
C GLY A 108 10.92 42.39 -5.61
N TYR A 109 11.31 41.10 -5.48
CA TYR A 109 10.46 40.05 -4.91
C TYR A 109 11.05 39.47 -3.62
N SER A 110 10.14 39.10 -2.68
CA SER A 110 10.51 38.69 -1.32
C SER A 110 10.92 37.22 -1.19
N SER A 111 10.50 36.34 -2.13
CA SER A 111 10.77 34.92 -2.08
C SER A 111 11.71 34.50 -3.21
N ALA A 112 12.51 33.47 -2.95
CA ALA A 112 13.35 32.82 -3.94
C ALA A 112 12.76 31.48 -4.37
N SER A 113 13.12 30.98 -5.55
CA SER A 113 12.83 29.63 -6.02
C SER A 113 14.08 28.78 -5.99
N ASN A 114 13.97 27.55 -5.51
CA ASN A 114 15.10 26.65 -5.32
C ASN A 114 15.01 25.44 -6.25
N ILE A 115 16.16 25.03 -6.80
CA ILE A 115 16.37 23.78 -7.54
C ILE A 115 17.34 22.95 -6.71
N LYS A 116 16.91 21.82 -6.20
CA LYS A 116 17.74 20.89 -5.44
C LYS A 116 18.31 19.83 -6.38
N ILE A 117 19.62 19.65 -6.35
CA ILE A 117 20.31 18.67 -7.20
C ILE A 117 21.13 17.75 -6.31
N GLN A 118 21.01 16.45 -6.58
CA GLN A 118 21.73 15.37 -5.93
C GLN A 118 22.62 14.68 -6.94
N LEU A 119 23.90 14.54 -6.63
CA LEU A 119 24.82 13.71 -7.43
C LEU A 119 24.36 12.25 -7.32
N SER A 120 24.06 11.65 -8.48
CA SER A 120 23.75 10.23 -8.62
C SER A 120 25.03 9.45 -8.84
N ASP A 121 25.16 8.30 -8.23
CA ASP A 121 26.26 7.37 -8.46
C ASP A 121 25.78 6.30 -9.46
N ASP A 122 26.13 6.47 -10.73
CA ASP A 122 25.70 5.55 -11.81
C ASP A 122 26.25 4.14 -11.65
N ASP A 123 27.30 3.96 -10.84
CA ASP A 123 27.89 2.65 -10.58
C ASP A 123 27.05 1.79 -9.62
N VAL A 124 25.99 2.37 -9.00
CA VAL A 124 25.15 1.66 -8.02
C VAL A 124 23.68 1.74 -8.37
N GLN A 125 23.17 0.61 -8.84
CA GLN A 125 21.75 0.45 -9.09
C GLN A 125 20.93 0.73 -7.82
N GLY A 126 19.99 1.67 -7.90
CA GLY A 126 19.06 1.98 -6.83
C GLY A 126 19.41 3.21 -5.98
N TYR A 127 20.49 3.95 -6.25
CA TYR A 127 20.86 5.12 -5.45
C TYR A 127 19.72 6.16 -5.36
N GLU A 128 19.14 6.55 -6.49
CA GLU A 128 18.07 7.56 -6.53
C GLU A 128 16.81 7.11 -5.77
N ILE A 129 16.43 5.85 -5.97
CA ILE A 129 15.26 5.32 -5.25
C ILE A 129 15.53 5.21 -3.75
N ASN A 130 16.74 4.81 -3.34
CA ASN A 130 17.12 4.72 -1.93
C ASN A 130 17.09 6.09 -1.26
N TYR A 131 17.54 7.14 -1.94
CA TYR A 131 17.43 8.51 -1.45
C TYR A 131 15.96 8.94 -1.28
N SER A 132 15.10 8.65 -2.27
CA SER A 132 13.67 8.97 -2.20
C SER A 132 12.99 8.22 -1.06
N VAL A 133 13.35 6.96 -0.84
CA VAL A 133 12.87 6.14 0.28
C VAL A 133 13.34 6.74 1.63
N ASP A 134 14.60 7.17 1.73
CA ASP A 134 15.14 7.80 2.94
C ASP A 134 14.36 9.09 3.30
N GLN A 135 14.10 9.95 2.32
CA GLN A 135 13.34 11.18 2.57
C GLN A 135 11.92 10.86 3.08
N TYR A 136 11.28 9.86 2.49
CA TYR A 136 9.94 9.45 2.90
C TYR A 136 9.94 8.82 4.31
N LEU A 137 10.94 8.03 4.66
CA LEU A 137 11.12 7.46 6.00
C LEU A 137 11.33 8.55 7.05
N ARG A 138 12.17 9.55 6.77
CA ARG A 138 12.42 10.70 7.68
C ARG A 138 11.16 11.50 7.97
N GLU A 139 10.23 11.59 7.02
CA GLU A 139 9.02 12.38 7.17
C GLU A 139 7.85 11.56 7.71
N LYS A 140 7.61 10.37 7.16
CA LYS A 140 6.34 9.65 7.33
C LYS A 140 6.40 8.41 8.21
N TYR A 141 7.57 7.77 8.35
CA TYR A 141 7.68 6.51 9.09
C TYR A 141 7.22 6.66 10.55
N LEU A 142 6.58 5.64 11.10
CA LEU A 142 6.06 5.69 12.48
C LEU A 142 7.17 5.96 13.51
N TRP A 143 8.37 5.49 13.25
CA TRP A 143 9.58 5.72 14.08
C TRP A 143 10.56 6.66 13.38
N ASN A 144 10.06 7.73 12.76
CA ASN A 144 10.89 8.67 11.99
C ASN A 144 11.93 9.39 12.85
N ASP A 145 11.67 9.65 14.12
CA ASP A 145 12.63 10.33 15.00
C ASP A 145 13.87 9.46 15.24
N ASP A 146 13.69 8.17 15.51
CA ASP A 146 14.79 7.23 15.63
C ASP A 146 15.48 6.98 14.27
N TYR A 147 14.71 6.93 13.20
CA TYR A 147 15.27 6.78 11.85
C TYR A 147 16.17 7.96 11.46
N LYS A 148 15.83 9.20 11.83
CA LYS A 148 16.62 10.41 11.55
C LYS A 148 18.02 10.36 12.17
N LEU A 149 18.24 9.53 13.19
CA LEU A 149 19.54 9.32 13.83
C LEU A 149 20.49 8.42 13.01
N LEU A 150 19.96 7.72 12.01
CA LEU A 150 20.74 6.83 11.16
C LEU A 150 21.47 7.57 10.05
N THR A 151 22.60 7.00 9.62
CA THR A 151 23.32 7.38 8.41
C THR A 151 23.23 6.22 7.40
N PRO A 152 22.16 6.16 6.59
CA PRO A 152 21.93 5.05 5.69
C PRO A 152 22.94 4.99 4.55
N ASN A 153 23.26 3.79 4.09
CA ASN A 153 24.10 3.60 2.91
C ASN A 153 23.21 3.47 1.66
N PHE A 154 23.17 4.50 0.83
CA PHE A 154 22.38 4.50 -0.41
C PHE A 154 22.93 3.59 -1.52
N ARG A 155 24.17 3.07 -1.36
CA ARG A 155 24.84 2.21 -2.35
C ARG A 155 24.50 0.74 -2.13
N GLN A 156 23.22 0.42 -2.12
CA GLN A 156 22.67 -0.94 -2.00
C GLN A 156 21.53 -1.10 -3.01
N ALA A 157 21.16 -2.34 -3.34
CA ALA A 157 19.91 -2.60 -4.04
C ALA A 157 18.73 -2.06 -3.19
N TYR A 158 17.70 -1.55 -3.84
CA TYR A 158 16.61 -0.79 -3.18
C TYR A 158 15.89 -1.60 -2.09
N ASP A 159 15.70 -2.89 -2.31
CA ASP A 159 15.06 -3.80 -1.35
C ASP A 159 16.00 -4.14 -0.18
N GLU A 160 17.29 -4.30 -0.44
CA GLU A 160 18.31 -4.49 0.59
C GLU A 160 18.49 -3.23 1.42
N PHE A 161 18.47 -2.05 0.79
CA PHE A 161 18.55 -0.76 1.47
C PHE A 161 17.46 -0.63 2.53
N LEU A 162 16.19 -0.77 2.12
CA LEU A 162 15.08 -0.67 3.05
C LEU A 162 15.17 -1.72 4.15
N ARG A 163 15.40 -2.98 3.77
CA ARG A 163 15.46 -4.09 4.72
C ARG A 163 16.59 -3.94 5.72
N ASN A 164 17.81 -3.69 5.27
CA ASN A 164 18.98 -3.62 6.14
C ASN A 164 18.89 -2.41 7.08
N THR A 165 18.44 -1.25 6.56
CA THR A 165 18.28 -0.04 7.36
C THR A 165 17.22 -0.21 8.45
N LEU A 166 16.03 -0.72 8.13
CA LEU A 166 14.97 -0.90 9.12
C LEU A 166 15.26 -2.05 10.10
N LEU A 167 15.96 -3.12 9.67
CA LEU A 167 16.38 -4.18 10.58
C LEU A 167 17.45 -3.73 11.57
N SER A 168 18.28 -2.74 11.22
CA SER A 168 19.30 -2.19 12.13
C SER A 168 18.71 -1.40 13.29
N MET A 169 17.49 -0.86 13.16
CA MET A 169 16.79 -0.16 14.23
C MET A 169 16.39 -1.13 15.35
N THR A 170 16.33 -0.66 16.59
CA THR A 170 15.89 -1.46 17.75
C THR A 170 14.51 -1.07 18.25
N THR A 171 14.04 0.12 17.92
CA THR A 171 12.80 0.73 18.43
C THR A 171 11.56 0.35 17.63
N ASN A 172 11.71 0.03 16.35
CA ASN A 172 10.61 -0.32 15.44
C ASN A 172 10.13 -1.78 15.57
N THR A 173 9.97 -2.25 16.80
CA THR A 173 9.61 -3.65 17.10
C THR A 173 8.26 -4.07 16.54
N LEU A 174 7.32 -3.12 16.39
CA LEU A 174 5.99 -3.38 15.81
C LEU A 174 5.99 -3.49 14.29
N ASP A 175 7.07 -3.05 13.61
CA ASP A 175 7.28 -3.27 12.17
C ASP A 175 8.00 -4.59 11.86
N LYS A 176 8.22 -5.41 12.88
CA LYS A 176 9.00 -6.65 12.78
C LYS A 176 8.26 -7.84 13.37
N LYS A 177 8.39 -8.98 12.70
CA LYS A 177 8.01 -10.28 13.25
C LYS A 177 9.26 -11.15 13.43
N ARG A 178 9.41 -11.74 14.61
CA ARG A 178 10.47 -12.72 14.86
C ARG A 178 10.07 -14.07 14.26
N ASN A 179 10.92 -14.60 13.41
CA ASN A 179 10.75 -15.91 12.77
C ASN A 179 11.17 -17.05 13.71
N SER A 180 10.76 -18.27 13.41
CA SER A 180 11.11 -19.46 14.18
C SER A 180 12.62 -19.75 14.25
N ASN A 181 13.37 -19.32 13.22
CA ASN A 181 14.82 -19.42 13.15
C ASN A 181 15.58 -18.29 13.87
N GLY A 182 14.86 -17.41 14.56
CA GLY A 182 15.43 -16.28 15.31
C GLY A 182 15.71 -15.02 14.49
N THR A 183 15.55 -15.03 13.17
CA THR A 183 15.64 -13.84 12.33
C THR A 183 14.37 -12.98 12.44
N TYR A 184 14.40 -11.78 11.81
CA TYR A 184 13.24 -10.91 11.74
C TYR A 184 12.80 -10.68 10.29
N SER A 185 11.51 -10.66 10.08
CA SER A 185 10.86 -10.14 8.86
C SER A 185 10.26 -8.78 9.13
N LEU A 186 10.34 -7.87 8.17
CA LEU A 186 9.70 -6.55 8.21
C LEU A 186 8.28 -6.63 7.64
N PHE A 187 7.38 -5.78 8.14
CA PHE A 187 6.10 -5.52 7.48
C PHE A 187 6.26 -4.48 6.38
N SER A 188 7.09 -3.45 6.60
CA SER A 188 7.44 -2.48 5.57
C SER A 188 8.24 -3.14 4.45
N PHE A 189 7.88 -2.83 3.20
CA PHE A 189 8.56 -3.38 2.01
C PHE A 189 8.49 -2.41 0.82
N ILE A 190 9.32 -2.65 -0.17
CA ILE A 190 9.34 -1.95 -1.46
C ILE A 190 9.38 -2.96 -2.59
N GLN A 191 8.68 -2.66 -3.68
CA GLN A 191 8.73 -3.45 -4.90
C GLN A 191 8.81 -2.55 -6.13
N LYS A 192 9.61 -2.96 -7.12
CA LYS A 192 9.59 -2.33 -8.43
C LYS A 192 8.31 -2.72 -9.15
N LEU A 193 7.64 -1.74 -9.75
CA LEU A 193 6.43 -1.99 -10.53
C LEU A 193 6.83 -2.43 -11.94
N ASP A 194 6.21 -3.51 -12.42
CA ASP A 194 6.34 -3.95 -13.80
C ASP A 194 5.54 -3.01 -14.70
N PRO A 195 6.17 -2.35 -15.70
CA PRO A 195 5.48 -1.48 -16.64
C PRO A 195 4.33 -2.18 -17.37
N ASP A 196 4.48 -3.47 -17.69
CA ASP A 196 3.49 -4.25 -18.42
C ASP A 196 2.27 -4.63 -17.56
N LEU A 197 2.45 -4.74 -16.22
CA LEU A 197 1.36 -4.99 -15.27
C LEU A 197 0.60 -3.72 -14.86
N GLN A 198 1.17 -2.52 -15.06
CA GLN A 198 0.51 -1.25 -14.73
C GLN A 198 -0.71 -0.95 -15.62
N THR A 199 -0.74 -1.47 -16.84
CA THR A 199 -1.87 -1.29 -17.77
C THR A 199 -3.12 -2.07 -17.34
N SER A 200 -3.00 -3.04 -16.43
CA SER A 200 -4.11 -3.87 -15.97
C SER A 200 -4.84 -3.36 -14.73
N ARG A 201 -4.31 -2.36 -14.01
CA ARG A 201 -5.05 -1.64 -12.97
C ARG A 201 -5.82 -0.48 -13.59
N SER A 202 -7.03 -0.74 -14.05
CA SER A 202 -7.92 0.37 -14.36
C SER A 202 -8.17 1.14 -13.06
N ALA A 203 -7.92 2.45 -13.06
CA ALA A 203 -8.21 3.33 -11.92
C ALA A 203 -9.69 3.28 -11.48
N LYS A 204 -10.54 2.65 -12.28
CA LYS A 204 -11.98 2.49 -12.06
C LYS A 204 -12.34 1.17 -11.39
N GLU A 205 -11.52 0.14 -11.55
CA GLU A 205 -11.74 -1.17 -10.93
C GLU A 205 -10.60 -1.45 -9.95
N LYS A 206 -10.87 -1.27 -8.67
CA LYS A 206 -9.92 -1.56 -7.56
C LYS A 206 -9.68 -3.07 -7.36
N LYS A 207 -9.82 -3.87 -8.43
CA LYS A 207 -9.65 -5.33 -8.41
C LYS A 207 -8.24 -5.69 -8.84
N THR A 208 -7.58 -6.54 -8.07
CA THR A 208 -6.27 -7.07 -8.43
C THR A 208 -6.43 -8.11 -9.54
N LEU A 209 -5.77 -7.86 -10.68
CA LEU A 209 -5.66 -8.83 -11.75
C LEU A 209 -4.40 -9.68 -11.51
N GLU A 210 -4.58 -10.96 -11.32
CA GLU A 210 -3.51 -11.94 -11.20
C GLU A 210 -3.38 -12.76 -12.47
N TYR A 211 -2.21 -13.31 -12.69
CA TYR A 211 -1.96 -14.25 -13.77
C TYR A 211 -1.55 -15.59 -13.17
N ASN A 212 -2.51 -16.51 -13.07
CA ASN A 212 -2.29 -17.82 -12.46
C ASN A 212 -3.30 -18.87 -12.94
N TYR A 213 -3.29 -20.07 -12.35
CA TYR A 213 -4.21 -21.16 -12.68
C TYR A 213 -5.56 -21.07 -11.96
N GLY A 214 -5.66 -20.19 -10.98
CA GLY A 214 -6.85 -20.01 -10.14
C GLY A 214 -6.69 -20.51 -8.70
N PHE A 215 -5.49 -20.83 -8.27
CA PHE A 215 -5.25 -21.20 -6.88
C PHE A 215 -5.06 -19.97 -6.01
N VAL A 216 -5.66 -20.00 -4.83
CA VAL A 216 -5.45 -18.97 -3.80
C VAL A 216 -4.10 -19.17 -3.11
N ASN A 217 -3.85 -20.38 -2.61
CA ASN A 217 -2.61 -20.75 -1.94
C ASN A 217 -2.58 -22.27 -1.69
N PHE A 218 -1.44 -22.75 -1.16
CA PHE A 218 -1.24 -24.16 -0.79
C PHE A 218 -0.59 -24.31 0.57
N ILE A 219 -0.87 -25.45 1.22
CA ILE A 219 -0.11 -25.93 2.37
C ILE A 219 0.73 -27.12 1.93
N ALA A 220 2.03 -27.04 2.18
CA ALA A 220 2.90 -28.21 1.98
C ALA A 220 2.67 -29.21 3.11
N VAL A 221 2.31 -30.43 2.74
CA VAL A 221 2.15 -31.56 3.65
C VAL A 221 3.10 -32.67 3.27
N GLY A 222 3.64 -33.38 4.23
CA GLY A 222 4.55 -34.47 3.91
C GLY A 222 5.26 -35.08 5.10
N ASN A 223 5.98 -36.16 4.82
CA ASN A 223 6.80 -36.85 5.78
C ASN A 223 8.29 -36.70 5.40
N ARG A 224 9.06 -36.01 6.22
CA ARG A 224 10.49 -35.80 6.00
C ARG A 224 11.27 -37.09 5.87
N ASN A 225 10.83 -38.19 6.53
CA ASN A 225 11.49 -39.48 6.50
C ASN A 225 11.28 -40.23 5.18
N THR A 226 10.20 -39.95 4.47
CA THR A 226 9.89 -40.62 3.18
C THR A 226 10.17 -39.73 1.97
N SER A 227 10.62 -38.49 2.18
CA SER A 227 10.78 -37.44 1.16
C SER A 227 9.55 -37.20 0.28
N ASN A 228 8.39 -37.71 0.63
CA ASN A 228 7.15 -37.53 -0.10
C ASN A 228 6.41 -36.29 0.43
N TYR A 229 6.11 -35.38 -0.46
CA TYR A 229 5.34 -34.17 -0.16
C TYR A 229 4.16 -34.04 -1.11
N GLY A 230 3.15 -33.32 -0.68
CA GLY A 230 2.03 -32.84 -1.45
C GLY A 230 1.75 -31.38 -1.14
N LEU A 231 1.00 -30.76 -2.02
CA LEU A 231 0.50 -29.39 -1.86
C LEU A 231 -1.01 -29.43 -1.74
N VAL A 232 -1.53 -29.16 -0.55
CA VAL A 232 -2.99 -29.12 -0.27
C VAL A 232 -3.53 -27.76 -0.68
N ILE A 233 -4.51 -27.75 -1.56
CA ILE A 233 -5.18 -26.55 -2.07
C ILE A 233 -5.92 -25.84 -0.93
N GLN A 234 -5.60 -24.60 -0.66
CA GLN A 234 -6.25 -23.76 0.35
C GLN A 234 -7.53 -23.08 -0.20
N GLY A 235 -7.59 -22.83 -1.50
CA GLY A 235 -8.73 -22.26 -2.17
C GLY A 235 -8.55 -22.23 -3.69
N VAL A 236 -9.69 -22.16 -4.39
CA VAL A 236 -9.73 -22.05 -5.87
C VAL A 236 -10.70 -20.94 -6.24
N HIS A 237 -10.25 -20.01 -7.09
CA HIS A 237 -11.09 -18.93 -7.60
C HIS A 237 -12.13 -19.46 -8.57
N LYS A 238 -13.39 -19.13 -8.32
CA LYS A 238 -14.51 -19.54 -9.17
C LYS A 238 -14.35 -19.08 -10.61
N GLY A 239 -14.59 -19.98 -11.55
CA GLY A 239 -14.48 -19.73 -13.00
C GLY A 239 -13.05 -19.80 -13.55
N SER A 240 -12.05 -20.04 -12.71
CA SER A 240 -10.67 -20.25 -13.12
C SER A 240 -10.48 -21.58 -13.86
N SER A 241 -9.27 -21.81 -14.42
CA SER A 241 -8.95 -23.10 -15.06
C SER A 241 -8.99 -24.25 -14.05
N ALA A 242 -8.44 -24.04 -12.85
CA ALA A 242 -8.48 -25.07 -11.80
C ALA A 242 -9.91 -25.42 -11.37
N ASP A 243 -10.79 -24.40 -11.24
CA ASP A 243 -12.21 -24.63 -10.90
C ASP A 243 -12.96 -25.40 -11.99
N LYS A 244 -12.78 -25.03 -13.27
CA LYS A 244 -13.41 -25.71 -14.42
C LYS A 244 -13.02 -27.16 -14.54
N GLU A 245 -11.77 -27.50 -14.19
CA GLU A 245 -11.29 -28.88 -14.14
C GLU A 245 -11.77 -29.64 -12.89
N GLY A 246 -12.41 -28.97 -11.95
CA GLY A 246 -12.99 -29.58 -10.74
C GLY A 246 -12.04 -29.71 -9.57
N LEU A 247 -10.91 -29.00 -9.60
CA LEU A 247 -10.02 -28.88 -8.44
C LEU A 247 -10.71 -28.09 -7.35
N LYS A 248 -10.54 -28.50 -6.09
CA LYS A 248 -11.25 -27.92 -4.94
C LYS A 248 -10.33 -27.78 -3.73
N ARG A 249 -10.71 -26.88 -2.83
CA ARG A 249 -10.10 -26.76 -1.51
C ARG A 249 -10.03 -28.11 -0.80
N GLY A 250 -8.88 -28.41 -0.19
CA GLY A 250 -8.62 -29.65 0.53
C GLY A 250 -8.07 -30.79 -0.33
N MET A 251 -8.09 -30.69 -1.64
CA MET A 251 -7.43 -31.64 -2.52
C MET A 251 -5.91 -31.49 -2.42
N GLU A 252 -5.19 -32.62 -2.45
CA GLU A 252 -3.73 -32.67 -2.37
C GLU A 252 -3.15 -32.99 -3.74
N ILE A 253 -2.28 -32.11 -4.24
CA ILE A 253 -1.48 -32.30 -5.46
C ILE A 253 -0.17 -32.97 -5.10
N THR A 254 0.12 -34.10 -5.72
CA THR A 254 1.32 -34.92 -5.46
C THR A 254 2.33 -34.94 -6.59
N GLU A 255 1.92 -34.56 -7.82
CA GLU A 255 2.80 -34.48 -8.99
C GLU A 255 2.45 -33.28 -9.87
N ILE A 256 3.46 -32.69 -10.50
CA ILE A 256 3.33 -31.64 -11.53
C ILE A 256 4.14 -32.08 -12.75
N ASP A 257 3.51 -32.14 -13.94
CA ASP A 257 4.13 -32.56 -15.21
C ASP A 257 4.88 -33.91 -15.09
N ASN A 258 4.24 -34.87 -14.44
CA ASN A 258 4.79 -36.21 -14.12
C ASN A 258 5.97 -36.20 -13.15
N GLN A 259 6.32 -35.04 -12.56
CA GLN A 259 7.35 -34.96 -11.55
C GLN A 259 6.71 -34.98 -10.15
N ARG A 260 7.12 -35.96 -9.33
CA ARG A 260 6.64 -36.10 -7.96
C ARG A 260 7.13 -34.94 -7.09
N ILE A 261 6.25 -34.41 -6.23
CA ILE A 261 6.59 -33.41 -5.24
C ILE A 261 7.36 -34.08 -4.09
N THR A 262 8.53 -33.53 -3.77
CA THR A 262 9.46 -34.06 -2.76
C THR A 262 9.96 -32.92 -1.88
N THR A 263 10.68 -33.27 -0.80
CA THR A 263 11.38 -32.28 0.05
C THR A 263 12.31 -31.36 -0.76
N ALA A 264 12.94 -31.88 -1.81
CA ALA A 264 13.91 -31.13 -2.59
C ALA A 264 13.29 -30.12 -3.57
N ASN A 265 12.04 -30.35 -4.03
CA ASN A 265 11.43 -29.53 -5.07
C ASN A 265 10.11 -28.87 -4.66
N VAL A 266 9.59 -29.09 -3.46
CA VAL A 266 8.27 -28.56 -3.01
C VAL A 266 8.17 -27.04 -3.16
N GLN A 267 9.23 -26.30 -2.85
CA GLN A 267 9.25 -24.85 -3.01
C GLN A 267 9.15 -24.42 -4.48
N ALA A 268 9.87 -25.08 -5.36
CA ALA A 268 9.81 -24.81 -6.80
C ALA A 268 8.44 -25.18 -7.38
N CYS A 269 7.86 -26.30 -6.94
CA CYS A 269 6.50 -26.72 -7.30
C CYS A 269 5.45 -25.71 -6.83
N TYR A 270 5.55 -25.23 -5.60
CA TYR A 270 4.69 -24.16 -5.06
C TYR A 270 4.77 -22.90 -5.92
N SER A 271 5.99 -22.41 -6.17
CA SER A 271 6.21 -21.20 -6.98
C SER A 271 5.63 -21.34 -8.39
N LYS A 272 5.80 -22.51 -9.02
CA LYS A 272 5.25 -22.80 -10.37
C LYS A 272 3.73 -22.75 -10.40
N LEU A 273 3.04 -23.17 -9.32
CA LEU A 273 1.59 -23.16 -9.24
C LEU A 273 1.01 -21.78 -8.92
N ILE A 274 1.69 -20.98 -8.10
CA ILE A 274 1.21 -19.68 -7.65
C ILE A 274 1.57 -18.54 -8.60
N LYS A 275 2.81 -18.55 -9.15
CA LYS A 275 3.32 -17.48 -10.03
C LYS A 275 3.94 -18.06 -11.30
N PRO A 276 3.13 -18.49 -12.26
CA PRO A 276 3.66 -18.90 -13.55
C PRO A 276 4.35 -17.72 -14.25
N SER A 277 5.55 -17.94 -14.78
CA SER A 277 6.37 -16.89 -15.41
C SER A 277 5.87 -16.47 -16.81
N SER A 278 4.96 -17.23 -17.41
CA SER A 278 4.38 -16.97 -18.72
C SER A 278 3.09 -17.79 -18.90
N PRO A 279 2.28 -17.47 -19.92
CA PRO A 279 1.16 -18.32 -20.31
C PRO A 279 1.61 -19.76 -20.49
N THR A 280 1.08 -20.68 -19.71
CA THR A 280 1.51 -22.08 -19.73
C THR A 280 0.39 -23.02 -19.35
N SER A 281 0.48 -24.26 -19.86
CA SER A 281 -0.37 -25.38 -19.50
C SER A 281 0.43 -26.38 -18.70
N ILE A 282 -0.10 -26.85 -17.58
CA ILE A 282 0.54 -27.88 -16.75
C ILE A 282 -0.43 -29.00 -16.44
N LYS A 283 0.14 -30.16 -16.15
CA LYS A 283 -0.61 -31.31 -15.63
C LYS A 283 -0.34 -31.46 -14.15
N VAL A 284 -1.38 -31.51 -13.35
CA VAL A 284 -1.28 -31.79 -11.90
C VAL A 284 -1.96 -33.10 -11.61
N LYS A 285 -1.40 -33.93 -10.72
CA LYS A 285 -1.98 -35.17 -10.27
C LYS A 285 -2.30 -35.09 -8.80
N ASP A 286 -3.53 -35.43 -8.43
CA ASP A 286 -3.95 -35.51 -7.04
C ASP A 286 -3.45 -36.79 -6.33
N LYS A 287 -3.70 -36.88 -5.02
CA LYS A 287 -3.32 -38.05 -4.21
C LYS A 287 -4.02 -39.33 -4.63
N ASP A 288 -5.20 -39.23 -5.27
CA ASP A 288 -6.00 -40.37 -5.72
C ASP A 288 -5.61 -40.82 -7.13
N GLY A 289 -4.58 -40.18 -7.74
CA GLY A 289 -4.03 -40.52 -9.02
C GLY A 289 -4.70 -39.89 -10.23
N LYS A 290 -5.76 -39.06 -10.01
CA LYS A 290 -6.43 -38.36 -11.10
C LYS A 290 -5.57 -37.20 -11.61
N VAL A 291 -5.50 -37.07 -12.93
CA VAL A 291 -4.73 -36.03 -13.62
C VAL A 291 -5.65 -34.95 -14.14
N TYR A 292 -5.25 -33.69 -13.93
CA TYR A 292 -5.96 -32.49 -14.39
C TYR A 292 -5.00 -31.67 -15.25
N THR A 293 -5.49 -31.13 -16.36
CA THR A 293 -4.73 -30.21 -17.21
C THR A 293 -5.27 -28.81 -17.00
N ILE A 294 -4.44 -27.92 -16.47
CA ILE A 294 -4.82 -26.55 -16.12
C ILE A 294 -3.98 -25.54 -16.88
N ASN A 295 -4.59 -24.44 -17.26
CA ASN A 295 -3.96 -23.34 -18.01
C ASN A 295 -3.87 -22.09 -17.15
N SER A 296 -2.71 -21.43 -17.16
CA SER A 296 -2.60 -20.11 -16.55
C SER A 296 -3.27 -19.05 -17.42
N GLY A 297 -3.82 -18.05 -16.79
CA GLY A 297 -4.48 -16.92 -17.47
C GLY A 297 -4.76 -15.77 -16.51
N PRO A 298 -5.19 -14.63 -17.05
CA PRO A 298 -5.58 -13.50 -16.23
C PRO A 298 -6.87 -13.83 -15.46
N ILE A 299 -6.85 -13.60 -14.15
CA ILE A 299 -8.02 -13.72 -13.28
C ILE A 299 -8.09 -12.54 -12.32
N TYR A 300 -9.29 -12.09 -12.03
CA TYR A 300 -9.50 -11.24 -10.85
C TYR A 300 -9.62 -12.16 -9.63
N ALA A 301 -8.68 -11.98 -8.69
CA ALA A 301 -8.60 -12.80 -7.48
C ALA A 301 -9.74 -12.44 -6.51
N ASN A 302 -10.95 -12.97 -6.75
CA ASN A 302 -12.08 -12.71 -5.89
C ASN A 302 -11.83 -13.29 -4.49
N PRO A 303 -11.80 -12.47 -3.43
CA PRO A 303 -11.50 -12.92 -2.08
C PRO A 303 -12.62 -13.75 -1.44
N ILE A 304 -13.83 -13.75 -1.98
CA ILE A 304 -14.95 -14.58 -1.52
C ILE A 304 -14.78 -15.99 -2.08
N ILE A 305 -14.01 -16.82 -1.39
CA ILE A 305 -13.67 -18.17 -1.86
C ILE A 305 -14.89 -19.10 -1.76
N HIS A 306 -15.68 -18.96 -0.71
CA HIS A 306 -16.88 -19.73 -0.50
C HIS A 306 -17.80 -19.05 0.49
N HIS A 307 -19.12 -19.13 0.25
CA HIS A 307 -20.14 -18.81 1.25
C HIS A 307 -21.31 -19.77 1.13
N GLN A 308 -21.96 -20.01 2.23
CA GLN A 308 -23.17 -20.82 2.29
C GLN A 308 -23.97 -20.52 3.56
N VAL A 309 -25.23 -20.83 3.52
CA VAL A 309 -26.08 -20.90 4.72
C VAL A 309 -26.56 -22.34 4.92
N LYS A 310 -26.35 -22.86 6.12
CA LYS A 310 -26.87 -24.13 6.54
C LYS A 310 -27.73 -23.92 7.79
N GLU A 311 -29.04 -24.23 7.71
CA GLU A 311 -29.98 -23.91 8.77
C GLU A 311 -29.99 -22.36 9.03
N LYS A 312 -29.44 -21.92 10.14
CA LYS A 312 -29.34 -20.50 10.52
C LYS A 312 -27.89 -20.05 10.71
N ILE A 313 -26.94 -20.83 10.22
CA ILE A 313 -25.51 -20.57 10.32
C ILE A 313 -24.99 -20.12 8.95
N GLY A 314 -24.49 -18.88 8.87
CA GLY A 314 -23.72 -18.41 7.75
C GLY A 314 -22.29 -18.90 7.85
N TYR A 315 -21.69 -19.31 6.74
CA TYR A 315 -20.28 -19.65 6.62
C TYR A 315 -19.67 -18.83 5.48
N LEU A 316 -18.61 -18.09 5.76
CA LEU A 316 -17.90 -17.27 4.77
C LEU A 316 -16.41 -17.57 4.85
N VAL A 317 -15.81 -17.98 3.72
CA VAL A 317 -14.35 -18.11 3.53
C VAL A 317 -13.87 -16.87 2.77
N TYR A 318 -13.05 -16.05 3.41
CA TYR A 318 -12.60 -14.78 2.87
C TYR A 318 -11.06 -14.70 2.90
N SER A 319 -10.40 -14.61 1.72
CA SER A 319 -8.96 -14.81 1.59
C SER A 319 -8.14 -13.52 1.66
N ALA A 320 -8.73 -12.36 1.36
CA ALA A 320 -8.07 -11.05 1.42
C ALA A 320 -9.09 -9.93 1.52
N PHE A 321 -8.71 -8.77 2.07
CA PHE A 321 -9.55 -7.58 2.07
C PHE A 321 -9.21 -6.72 0.87
N GLU A 322 -10.07 -6.74 -0.16
CA GLU A 322 -9.92 -5.99 -1.41
C GLU A 322 -11.16 -5.18 -1.71
N SER A 323 -11.04 -3.86 -1.68
CA SER A 323 -12.17 -2.92 -1.85
C SER A 323 -12.82 -2.98 -3.25
N GLY A 324 -12.14 -3.55 -4.23
CA GLY A 324 -12.71 -3.83 -5.56
C GLY A 324 -13.84 -4.86 -5.55
N PHE A 325 -13.96 -5.65 -4.47
CA PHE A 325 -14.99 -6.67 -4.30
C PHE A 325 -15.97 -6.35 -3.16
N ASP A 326 -16.00 -5.11 -2.71
CA ASP A 326 -16.89 -4.70 -1.61
C ASP A 326 -18.38 -4.88 -1.94
N GLN A 327 -18.76 -4.70 -3.22
CA GLN A 327 -20.15 -4.91 -3.64
C GLN A 327 -20.55 -6.40 -3.50
N GLU A 328 -19.69 -7.29 -3.97
CA GLU A 328 -19.91 -8.74 -3.90
C GLU A 328 -19.93 -9.21 -2.43
N LEU A 329 -19.05 -8.66 -1.60
CA LEU A 329 -19.05 -8.93 -0.16
C LEU A 329 -20.35 -8.45 0.51
N PHE A 330 -20.80 -7.25 0.17
CA PHE A 330 -22.06 -6.70 0.66
C PHE A 330 -23.26 -7.54 0.21
N ASP A 331 -23.24 -8.06 -1.02
CA ASP A 331 -24.30 -8.95 -1.54
C ASP A 331 -24.38 -10.26 -0.75
N VAL A 332 -23.24 -10.84 -0.34
CA VAL A 332 -23.22 -12.00 0.57
C VAL A 332 -23.89 -11.68 1.91
N PHE A 333 -23.60 -10.51 2.49
CA PHE A 333 -24.24 -10.10 3.75
C PHE A 333 -25.75 -9.85 3.58
N LYS A 334 -26.21 -9.33 2.44
CA LYS A 334 -27.66 -9.23 2.12
C LYS A 334 -28.32 -10.59 2.01
N GLU A 335 -27.63 -11.56 1.38
CA GLU A 335 -28.09 -12.94 1.32
C GLU A 335 -28.21 -13.54 2.71
N PHE A 336 -27.18 -13.44 3.54
CA PHE A 336 -27.20 -13.92 4.92
C PHE A 336 -28.34 -13.32 5.72
N LYS A 337 -28.59 -12.03 5.58
CA LYS A 337 -29.72 -11.34 6.22
C LYS A 337 -31.06 -11.85 5.72
N SER A 338 -31.24 -12.04 4.41
CA SER A 338 -32.48 -12.53 3.82
C SER A 338 -32.84 -13.95 4.29
N GLN A 339 -31.82 -14.76 4.59
CA GLN A 339 -31.98 -16.12 5.13
C GLN A 339 -32.08 -16.14 6.67
N ASN A 340 -32.03 -14.94 7.32
CA ASN A 340 -32.17 -14.75 8.76
C ASN A 340 -31.19 -15.62 9.55
N ILE A 341 -29.89 -15.57 9.21
CA ILE A 341 -28.88 -16.29 9.99
C ILE A 341 -28.80 -15.71 11.41
N THR A 342 -28.51 -16.57 12.36
CA THR A 342 -28.34 -16.22 13.79
C THR A 342 -26.92 -16.41 14.28
N GLU A 343 -26.10 -17.11 13.51
CA GLU A 343 -24.69 -17.34 13.79
C GLU A 343 -23.87 -17.18 12.51
N LEU A 344 -22.60 -16.77 12.65
CA LEU A 344 -21.66 -16.66 11.56
C LEU A 344 -20.34 -17.37 11.92
N ILE A 345 -19.88 -18.22 11.00
CA ILE A 345 -18.51 -18.74 10.97
C ILE A 345 -17.77 -17.98 9.89
N LEU A 346 -16.79 -17.16 10.29
CA LEU A 346 -15.92 -16.39 9.42
C LEU A 346 -14.56 -17.08 9.33
N ASP A 347 -14.21 -17.59 8.16
CA ASP A 347 -12.96 -18.31 7.92
C ASP A 347 -11.91 -17.36 7.36
N LEU A 348 -10.99 -16.94 8.23
CA LEU A 348 -9.86 -16.05 7.93
C LEU A 348 -8.51 -16.78 8.04
N ARG A 349 -8.48 -18.11 8.04
CA ARG A 349 -7.27 -18.91 8.33
C ARG A 349 -6.06 -18.56 7.48
N TYR A 350 -6.26 -18.02 6.28
CA TYR A 350 -5.20 -17.70 5.33
C TYR A 350 -5.31 -16.26 4.82
N ASN A 351 -6.01 -15.41 5.57
CA ASN A 351 -6.24 -14.02 5.19
C ASN A 351 -5.22 -13.10 5.86
N GLY A 352 -4.20 -12.67 5.09
CA GLY A 352 -3.14 -11.77 5.55
C GLY A 352 -3.56 -10.31 5.75
N GLY A 353 -4.85 -9.99 5.57
CA GLY A 353 -5.38 -8.63 5.71
C GLY A 353 -5.71 -7.98 4.37
N GLY A 354 -5.44 -6.68 4.27
CA GLY A 354 -5.72 -5.85 3.09
C GLY A 354 -6.37 -4.52 3.45
N ASP A 355 -7.36 -4.09 2.67
CA ASP A 355 -8.01 -2.79 2.80
C ASP A 355 -8.79 -2.64 4.11
N VAL A 356 -8.45 -1.61 4.86
CA VAL A 356 -9.14 -1.26 6.11
C VAL A 356 -10.61 -0.88 5.86
N THR A 357 -10.91 -0.31 4.71
CA THR A 357 -12.29 0.02 4.31
C THR A 357 -13.15 -1.22 4.17
N SER A 358 -12.67 -2.27 3.50
CA SER A 358 -13.37 -3.56 3.36
C SER A 358 -13.54 -4.27 4.72
N ALA A 359 -12.55 -4.15 5.61
CA ALA A 359 -12.66 -4.66 6.98
C ALA A 359 -13.76 -3.92 7.77
N ASN A 360 -13.88 -2.60 7.55
CA ASN A 360 -14.96 -1.80 8.14
C ASN A 360 -16.34 -2.21 7.60
N LEU A 361 -16.47 -2.44 6.27
CA LEU A 361 -17.70 -2.97 5.68
C LEU A 361 -18.09 -4.30 6.34
N MET A 362 -17.19 -5.27 6.37
CA MET A 362 -17.45 -6.59 6.97
C MET A 362 -17.89 -6.45 8.42
N SER A 363 -17.15 -5.69 9.22
CA SER A 363 -17.46 -5.48 10.64
C SER A 363 -18.79 -4.78 10.85
N SER A 364 -19.10 -3.77 10.02
CA SER A 364 -20.36 -3.03 10.07
C SER A 364 -21.54 -3.91 9.71
N CYS A 365 -21.42 -4.77 8.71
CA CYS A 365 -22.47 -5.74 8.35
C CYS A 365 -22.69 -6.78 9.45
N ILE A 366 -21.63 -7.31 10.07
CA ILE A 366 -21.76 -8.26 11.19
C ILE A 366 -22.49 -7.61 12.37
N ALA A 367 -22.05 -6.43 12.78
CA ALA A 367 -22.57 -5.72 13.94
C ALA A 367 -23.98 -5.15 13.71
N GLY A 368 -24.32 -4.80 12.46
CA GLY A 368 -25.57 -4.13 12.16
C GLY A 368 -25.65 -2.76 12.88
N ASP A 369 -26.82 -2.41 13.40
CA ASP A 369 -27.04 -1.14 14.09
C ASP A 369 -26.36 -1.04 15.47
N PHE A 370 -25.81 -2.13 16.01
CA PHE A 370 -25.01 -2.07 17.24
C PHE A 370 -23.75 -1.20 17.08
N CYS A 371 -23.27 -1.00 15.86
CA CYS A 371 -22.05 -0.21 15.61
C CYS A 371 -22.30 1.26 15.20
N VAL A 372 -23.56 1.71 15.16
CA VAL A 372 -23.88 3.09 14.82
C VAL A 372 -23.15 4.06 15.74
N ASP A 373 -22.49 5.05 15.16
CA ASP A 373 -21.66 6.05 15.82
C ASP A 373 -20.48 5.54 16.66
N LYS A 374 -20.24 4.24 16.68
CA LYS A 374 -19.09 3.66 17.38
C LYS A 374 -17.79 3.85 16.59
N THR A 375 -16.69 3.84 17.31
CA THR A 375 -15.34 3.88 16.74
C THR A 375 -14.95 2.47 16.25
N PHE A 376 -14.60 2.39 14.97
CA PHE A 376 -14.06 1.18 14.35
C PHE A 376 -12.57 1.02 14.66
N ALA A 377 -11.79 2.10 14.46
CA ALA A 377 -10.35 2.12 14.72
C ALA A 377 -9.90 3.53 15.15
N SER A 378 -8.83 3.58 15.94
CA SER A 378 -8.08 4.79 16.22
C SER A 378 -6.65 4.63 15.72
N TYR A 379 -6.05 5.71 15.24
CA TYR A 379 -4.72 5.70 14.66
C TYR A 379 -3.75 6.52 15.51
N ARG A 380 -2.53 6.06 15.64
CA ARG A 380 -1.42 6.82 16.20
C ARG A 380 -0.33 6.88 15.15
N TYR A 381 -0.08 8.05 14.60
CA TYR A 381 1.00 8.35 13.67
C TYR A 381 2.30 8.73 14.43
N ASN A 382 3.37 9.04 13.71
CA ASN A 382 4.56 9.63 14.30
C ASN A 382 4.23 10.97 14.98
N ASP A 383 5.13 11.43 15.84
CA ASP A 383 4.87 12.59 16.70
C ASP A 383 4.68 13.90 15.91
N GLU A 384 5.38 14.06 14.79
CA GLU A 384 5.22 15.23 13.93
C GLU A 384 3.81 15.29 13.31
N ARG A 385 3.33 14.16 12.76
CA ARG A 385 1.97 14.08 12.20
C ARG A 385 0.90 14.24 13.29
N MET A 386 1.11 13.65 14.48
CA MET A 386 0.19 13.84 15.61
C MET A 386 0.17 15.30 16.08
N LYS A 387 1.32 15.98 16.11
CA LYS A 387 1.40 17.42 16.44
C LYS A 387 0.69 18.28 15.40
N ALA A 388 0.84 17.96 14.12
CA ALA A 388 0.13 18.67 13.04
C ALA A 388 -1.39 18.49 13.09
N LEU A 389 -1.89 17.34 13.57
CA LEU A 389 -3.31 17.09 13.79
C LEU A 389 -3.88 17.87 14.99
N GLY A 390 -3.04 18.36 15.91
CA GLY A 390 -3.44 19.11 17.09
C GLY A 390 -4.40 18.31 17.98
N ASN A 391 -5.59 18.87 18.22
CA ASN A 391 -6.64 18.23 19.03
C ASN A 391 -7.49 17.22 18.24
N GLN A 392 -7.29 17.07 16.95
CA GLN A 392 -8.03 16.10 16.14
C GLN A 392 -7.56 14.69 16.49
N ARG A 393 -8.52 13.85 16.85
CA ARG A 393 -8.22 12.42 17.04
C ARG A 393 -8.37 11.70 15.72
N PRO A 394 -7.33 11.07 15.19
CA PRO A 394 -7.45 10.29 13.97
C PRO A 394 -8.20 8.98 14.28
N ILE A 395 -9.52 9.05 14.23
CA ILE A 395 -10.43 7.91 14.43
C ILE A 395 -11.20 7.62 13.15
N GLN A 396 -11.52 6.36 12.94
CA GLN A 396 -12.46 5.90 11.93
C GLN A 396 -13.68 5.32 12.65
N LYS A 397 -14.87 5.77 12.25
CA LYS A 397 -16.12 5.17 12.72
C LYS A 397 -16.48 3.93 11.88
N PHE A 398 -17.34 3.07 12.45
CA PHE A 398 -18.01 2.06 11.64
C PHE A 398 -18.82 2.73 10.51
N ALA A 399 -18.74 2.14 9.32
CA ALA A 399 -19.34 2.70 8.11
C ALA A 399 -20.79 2.22 7.85
N TYR A 400 -21.52 1.84 8.90
CA TYR A 400 -22.84 1.24 8.77
C TYR A 400 -23.89 2.16 8.15
N SER A 401 -23.94 3.42 8.58
CA SER A 401 -24.92 4.40 8.10
C SER A 401 -24.60 4.87 6.68
N GLN A 402 -23.32 5.01 6.36
CA GLN A 402 -22.81 5.41 5.06
C GLN A 402 -21.51 4.68 4.77
N TYR A 403 -21.44 4.05 3.61
CA TYR A 403 -20.25 3.42 3.08
C TYR A 403 -19.87 4.04 1.74
N ASP A 404 -18.79 4.82 1.74
CA ASP A 404 -18.44 5.71 0.63
C ASP A 404 -18.09 4.95 -0.65
N ASN A 405 -17.40 3.80 -0.56
CA ASN A 405 -17.02 3.02 -1.74
C ASN A 405 -18.21 2.51 -2.56
N LEU A 406 -19.38 2.35 -1.94
CA LEU A 406 -20.61 1.92 -2.60
C LEU A 406 -21.67 3.03 -2.65
N SER A 407 -21.36 4.20 -2.10
CA SER A 407 -22.29 5.34 -1.98
C SER A 407 -23.65 4.93 -1.39
N THR A 408 -23.65 4.07 -0.39
CA THR A 408 -24.87 3.49 0.19
C THR A 408 -24.76 3.25 1.70
N SER A 409 -25.91 3.05 2.35
CA SER A 409 -25.97 2.50 3.71
C SER A 409 -25.81 0.98 3.69
N LEU A 410 -25.11 0.43 4.68
CA LEU A 410 -24.94 -1.01 4.85
C LEU A 410 -26.11 -1.68 5.58
N SER A 411 -27.18 -0.92 5.90
CA SER A 411 -28.32 -1.44 6.67
C SER A 411 -29.01 -2.64 6.03
N ALA A 412 -29.02 -2.74 4.69
CA ALA A 412 -29.59 -3.87 3.97
C ALA A 412 -28.84 -5.20 4.20
N GLY A 413 -27.57 -5.15 4.58
CA GLY A 413 -26.73 -6.32 4.92
C GLY A 413 -26.44 -6.49 6.42
N GLY A 414 -26.98 -5.60 7.29
CA GLY A 414 -26.69 -5.62 8.73
C GLY A 414 -27.35 -6.81 9.44
N LEU A 415 -26.53 -7.66 10.09
CA LEU A 415 -26.96 -8.94 10.69
C LEU A 415 -27.33 -8.82 12.17
N LYS A 416 -26.78 -7.85 12.91
CA LYS A 416 -26.98 -7.66 14.36
C LYS A 416 -26.54 -8.86 15.21
N LEU A 417 -25.43 -9.48 14.86
CA LEU A 417 -24.91 -10.62 15.59
C LEU A 417 -24.20 -10.17 16.86
N GLN A 418 -24.55 -10.78 17.99
CA GLN A 418 -23.86 -10.54 19.28
C GLN A 418 -22.66 -11.49 19.49
N LYS A 419 -22.56 -12.53 18.67
CA LYS A 419 -21.49 -13.52 18.73
C LYS A 419 -21.19 -14.04 17.31
N ILE A 420 -19.89 -14.23 17.04
CA ILE A 420 -19.38 -14.89 15.84
C ILE A 420 -18.26 -15.86 16.16
N TYR A 421 -18.00 -16.80 15.25
CA TYR A 421 -16.85 -17.71 15.31
C TYR A 421 -15.89 -17.35 14.17
N CYS A 422 -14.61 -17.12 14.51
CA CYS A 422 -13.56 -16.86 13.51
C CYS A 422 -12.57 -18.03 13.49
N LEU A 423 -12.40 -18.64 12.32
CA LEU A 423 -11.33 -19.61 12.09
C LEU A 423 -10.07 -18.84 11.72
N VAL A 424 -8.99 -19.03 12.48
CA VAL A 424 -7.76 -18.26 12.35
C VAL A 424 -6.51 -19.12 12.40
N THR A 425 -5.42 -18.63 11.78
CA THR A 425 -4.08 -19.19 11.88
C THR A 425 -3.05 -18.06 12.06
N ASP A 426 -1.77 -18.39 12.12
CA ASP A 426 -0.67 -17.42 12.11
C ASP A 426 -0.53 -16.64 10.79
N ASP A 427 -1.24 -17.04 9.73
CA ASP A 427 -1.41 -16.26 8.50
C ASP A 427 -2.52 -15.20 8.60
N SER A 428 -3.42 -15.31 9.61
CA SER A 428 -4.47 -14.31 9.84
C SER A 428 -3.86 -13.03 10.40
N ALA A 429 -3.82 -11.95 9.61
CA ALA A 429 -3.04 -10.75 9.94
C ALA A 429 -3.79 -9.44 9.64
N SER A 430 -3.33 -8.34 10.27
CA SER A 430 -3.68 -6.96 9.88
C SER A 430 -5.19 -6.71 9.84
N ALA A 431 -5.83 -6.48 8.67
CA ALA A 431 -7.26 -6.23 8.54
C ALA A 431 -8.13 -7.38 9.10
N SER A 432 -7.66 -8.64 9.05
CA SER A 432 -8.33 -9.78 9.71
C SER A 432 -8.36 -9.61 11.22
N GLU A 433 -7.25 -9.21 11.83
CA GLU A 433 -7.14 -8.93 13.26
C GLU A 433 -7.92 -7.66 13.64
N LEU A 434 -7.99 -6.69 12.70
CA LEU A 434 -8.76 -5.46 12.86
C LEU A 434 -10.27 -5.76 12.97
N VAL A 435 -10.83 -6.63 12.11
CA VAL A 435 -12.24 -7.08 12.20
C VAL A 435 -12.52 -7.69 13.57
N ILE A 436 -11.69 -8.62 14.00
CA ILE A 436 -11.84 -9.30 15.31
C ILE A 436 -11.84 -8.28 16.44
N ASN A 437 -10.86 -7.37 16.45
CA ASN A 437 -10.68 -6.41 17.52
C ASN A 437 -11.75 -5.31 17.51
N ALA A 438 -12.18 -4.84 16.33
CA ALA A 438 -13.23 -3.85 16.20
C ALA A 438 -14.57 -4.36 16.75
N LEU A 439 -14.93 -5.61 16.42
CA LEU A 439 -16.13 -6.23 16.95
C LEU A 439 -16.09 -6.43 18.47
N ARG A 440 -14.96 -6.91 18.99
CA ARG A 440 -14.73 -7.00 20.45
C ARG A 440 -14.79 -5.65 21.14
N GLY A 441 -14.30 -4.59 20.46
CA GLY A 441 -14.32 -3.21 20.95
C GLY A 441 -15.71 -2.63 21.17
N ILE A 442 -16.75 -3.24 20.60
CA ILE A 442 -18.16 -2.86 20.74
C ILE A 442 -19.00 -3.96 21.42
N ASP A 443 -18.33 -4.84 22.19
CA ASP A 443 -18.95 -5.90 22.99
C ASP A 443 -19.61 -7.03 22.21
N ILE A 444 -19.20 -7.27 20.94
CA ILE A 444 -19.57 -8.48 20.21
C ILE A 444 -18.59 -9.59 20.60
N GLU A 445 -19.12 -10.73 21.02
CA GLU A 445 -18.32 -11.90 21.36
C GLU A 445 -17.70 -12.51 20.11
N VAL A 446 -16.36 -12.51 20.00
CA VAL A 446 -15.64 -13.16 18.91
C VAL A 446 -14.88 -14.36 19.45
N ILE A 447 -15.37 -15.55 19.14
CA ILE A 447 -14.75 -16.83 19.50
C ILE A 447 -13.76 -17.21 18.41
N LEU A 448 -12.48 -17.28 18.76
CA LEU A 448 -11.43 -17.70 17.82
C LEU A 448 -11.22 -19.21 17.91
N ILE A 449 -11.08 -19.86 16.77
CA ILE A 449 -10.82 -21.29 16.63
C ILE A 449 -9.61 -21.48 15.71
N GLY A 450 -8.57 -22.10 16.18
CA GLY A 450 -7.35 -22.32 15.40
C GLY A 450 -6.07 -22.05 16.18
N THR A 451 -5.11 -21.37 15.57
CA THR A 451 -3.83 -21.00 16.18
C THR A 451 -3.76 -19.50 16.48
N THR A 452 -2.69 -19.05 17.11
CA THR A 452 -2.43 -17.61 17.33
C THR A 452 -2.33 -16.88 16.01
N THR A 453 -2.97 -15.71 15.90
CA THR A 453 -2.88 -14.85 14.72
C THR A 453 -1.50 -14.19 14.60
N HIS A 454 -1.28 -13.50 13.49
CA HIS A 454 0.03 -12.93 13.13
C HIS A 454 0.56 -11.88 14.10
N GLY A 455 -0.33 -11.04 14.67
CA GLY A 455 0.04 -9.98 15.62
C GLY A 455 0.48 -8.67 14.95
N LYS A 456 0.05 -8.40 13.71
CA LYS A 456 0.35 -7.15 12.99
C LYS A 456 -0.66 -6.06 13.35
N ASN A 457 -0.26 -5.12 14.22
CA ASN A 457 -1.12 -4.00 14.64
C ASN A 457 -0.68 -2.63 14.09
N VAL A 458 0.07 -2.62 13.00
CA VAL A 458 0.48 -1.42 12.29
C VAL A 458 -0.33 -1.23 11.02
N GLY A 459 -0.70 0.02 10.74
CA GLY A 459 -1.31 0.44 9.48
C GLY A 459 -0.23 0.83 8.49
N MET A 460 -0.36 0.32 7.27
CA MET A 460 0.55 0.62 6.18
C MET A 460 -0.15 1.49 5.15
N GLU A 461 0.58 2.44 4.61
CA GLU A 461 0.15 3.21 3.44
C GLU A 461 1.17 2.95 2.32
N GLY A 462 0.67 2.76 1.10
CA GLY A 462 1.49 2.60 -0.10
C GLY A 462 1.70 3.94 -0.79
N VAL A 463 2.94 4.22 -1.22
CA VAL A 463 3.27 5.38 -2.03
C VAL A 463 4.04 4.94 -3.27
N GLU A 464 3.69 5.52 -4.42
CA GLU A 464 4.46 5.34 -5.65
C GLU A 464 5.63 6.33 -5.65
N LEU A 465 6.83 5.80 -5.84
CA LEU A 465 8.07 6.55 -6.00
C LEU A 465 8.60 6.30 -7.40
N THR A 466 9.29 7.30 -7.97
CA THR A 466 9.90 7.21 -9.30
C THR A 466 11.39 7.48 -9.19
N ALA A 467 12.21 6.69 -9.87
CA ALA A 467 13.63 6.91 -10.06
C ALA A 467 13.98 6.63 -11.53
N GLY A 468 14.46 7.64 -12.25
CA GLY A 468 14.59 7.58 -13.70
C GLY A 468 13.25 7.26 -14.37
N THR A 469 13.21 6.19 -15.16
CA THR A 469 11.99 5.68 -15.81
C THR A 469 11.24 4.62 -14.98
N ASP A 470 11.85 4.16 -13.91
CA ASP A 470 11.33 3.08 -13.10
C ASP A 470 10.37 3.60 -12.02
N LYS A 471 9.32 2.83 -11.77
CA LYS A 471 8.36 3.08 -10.71
C LYS A 471 8.44 2.02 -9.64
N TYR A 472 8.25 2.45 -8.40
CA TYR A 472 8.33 1.60 -7.22
C TYR A 472 7.11 1.85 -6.35
N LEU A 473 6.61 0.82 -5.72
CA LEU A 473 5.58 0.91 -4.71
C LEU A 473 6.20 0.62 -3.34
N LEU A 474 6.27 1.65 -2.51
CA LEU A 474 6.78 1.58 -1.15
C LEU A 474 5.62 1.47 -0.18
N PHE A 475 5.59 0.43 0.64
CA PHE A 475 4.67 0.27 1.76
C PHE A 475 5.43 0.43 3.08
N LEU A 476 5.03 1.39 3.89
CA LEU A 476 5.62 1.64 5.19
C LEU A 476 4.60 1.56 6.32
N SER A 477 5.05 1.10 7.47
CA SER A 477 4.30 1.16 8.73
C SER A 477 4.24 2.61 9.21
N LEU A 478 3.11 3.29 8.93
CA LEU A 478 2.91 4.72 9.20
C LEU A 478 2.06 5.00 10.42
N SER A 479 1.29 4.03 10.89
CA SER A 479 0.44 4.20 12.07
C SER A 479 0.39 2.93 12.92
N LYS A 480 0.12 3.11 14.20
CA LYS A 480 -0.32 2.04 15.09
C LYS A 480 -1.83 2.10 15.23
N HIS A 481 -2.49 0.96 15.11
CA HIS A 481 -3.92 0.85 15.35
C HIS A 481 -4.21 0.58 16.81
N THR A 482 -5.20 1.28 17.37
CA THR A 482 -5.74 1.02 18.70
C THR A 482 -7.26 0.93 18.64
N MET A 483 -7.83 0.07 19.44
CA MET A 483 -9.29 -0.13 19.53
C MET A 483 -9.87 0.55 20.77
N PRO A 484 -11.19 0.83 20.81
CA PRO A 484 -11.81 1.54 21.93
C PRO A 484 -11.61 0.87 23.30
N LYS A 485 -11.53 -0.46 23.32
CA LYS A 485 -11.14 -1.25 24.48
C LYS A 485 -9.79 -1.88 24.18
N VAL A 486 -8.72 -1.26 24.70
CA VAL A 486 -7.38 -1.83 24.65
C VAL A 486 -7.36 -3.09 25.50
N LEU A 487 -7.60 -4.23 24.87
CA LEU A 487 -7.02 -5.47 25.40
C LEU A 487 -5.56 -5.45 24.91
N GLU A 488 -4.63 -5.21 25.83
CA GLU A 488 -3.17 -5.17 25.58
C GLU A 488 -2.59 -6.49 25.05
N THR A 489 -3.42 -7.40 24.60
CA THR A 489 -3.02 -8.73 24.17
C THR A 489 -3.57 -9.03 22.78
N SER A 490 -2.86 -8.57 21.74
CA SER A 490 -2.82 -9.30 20.45
C SER A 490 -2.16 -10.69 20.61
N LYS A 491 -1.89 -11.12 21.84
CA LYS A 491 -1.45 -12.46 22.22
C LYS A 491 -2.60 -13.25 22.84
N THR A 492 -3.75 -13.28 22.19
CA THR A 492 -4.76 -14.26 22.61
C THR A 492 -4.36 -15.61 22.03
N VAL A 493 -3.54 -16.32 22.79
CA VAL A 493 -3.31 -17.75 22.58
C VAL A 493 -4.65 -18.43 22.86
N LEU A 494 -5.31 -18.92 21.84
CA LEU A 494 -6.37 -19.88 22.02
C LEU A 494 -5.70 -21.22 22.29
N HIS A 495 -5.82 -21.69 23.51
CA HIS A 495 -5.52 -23.08 23.80
C HIS A 495 -6.47 -23.95 22.98
N PRO A 496 -5.99 -25.02 22.32
CA PRO A 496 -6.87 -26.00 21.71
C PRO A 496 -7.85 -26.49 22.78
N ILE A 497 -9.12 -26.52 22.44
CA ILE A 497 -10.11 -27.22 23.26
C ILE A 497 -9.70 -28.68 23.20
N THR A 498 -8.98 -29.16 24.21
CA THR A 498 -8.79 -30.59 24.45
C THR A 498 -10.15 -31.17 24.78
N ARG A 499 -10.59 -32.15 23.99
CA ARG A 499 -11.77 -32.98 24.29
C ARG A 499 -11.56 -33.76 25.57
#